data_98349d81635ea699c27f1a1496a4f6a9
#
_entry.id   98349d81635ea699c27f1a1496a4f6a9
#
_cell.length_a   1.000
_cell.length_b   1.000
_cell.length_c   1.000
_cell.angle_alpha   90.00
_cell.angle_beta   90.00
_cell.angle_gamma   90.00
#
_symmetry.space_group_name_H-M   'P 1'
#
loop_
_entity.id
_entity.type
_entity.pdbx_description
1 polymer ?
#
loop_
_entity_poly.entity_id
_entity_poly.type
_entity_poly.pdbx_seq_one_letter_code
_entity_poly.pdbx_strand_id
1 'polypeptide(L)'
;MKSKIESGLLGVAIGDALGVPVEFKSREKLKQNPVVDMMGFMSWNQPPGTFSDDSSLAFCTAESLCKGYDIEDMAVIFVKWMQEGYWGAHHKVFDIG
;
A
#
# COMPACT_ATOMS: atom_id res chain seq x y z
N MET A 1 -9.55 15.45 14.57
CA MET A 1 -8.27 14.79 14.42
C MET A 1 -8.39 13.37 13.89
N LYS A 2 -9.30 12.56 14.46
CA LYS A 2 -9.55 11.19 14.02
C LYS A 2 -9.89 11.11 12.51
N SER A 3 -10.77 11.99 12.02
CA SER A 3 -11.17 12.01 10.61
C SER A 3 -10.01 12.39 9.67
N LYS A 4 -9.07 13.22 10.14
CA LYS A 4 -7.86 13.56 9.36
C LYS A 4 -6.91 12.37 9.24
N ILE A 5 -6.78 11.59 10.32
CA ILE A 5 -5.95 10.37 10.32
C ILE A 5 -6.56 9.33 9.36
N GLU A 6 -7.86 9.11 9.44
CA GLU A 6 -8.57 8.18 8.55
C GLU A 6 -8.42 8.61 7.09
N SER A 7 -8.61 9.90 6.80
CA SER A 7 -8.45 10.43 5.45
C SER A 7 -7.03 10.26 4.94
N GLY A 8 -6.02 10.45 5.80
CA GLY A 8 -4.62 10.26 5.45
C GLY A 8 -4.32 8.81 5.08
N LEU A 9 -4.79 7.85 5.88
CA LEU A 9 -4.59 6.42 5.63
C LEU A 9 -5.30 5.98 4.34
N LEU A 10 -6.54 6.44 4.13
CA LEU A 10 -7.28 6.15 2.90
C LEU A 10 -6.61 6.77 1.69
N GLY A 11 -6.08 7.99 1.83
CA GLY A 11 -5.35 8.67 0.75
C GLY A 11 -4.12 7.88 0.32
N VAL A 12 -3.35 7.36 1.26
CA VAL A 12 -2.18 6.51 0.96
C VAL A 12 -2.63 5.25 0.21
N ALA A 13 -3.67 4.57 0.69
CA ALA A 13 -4.16 3.34 0.07
C ALA A 13 -4.68 3.56 -1.34
N ILE A 14 -5.44 4.64 -1.55
CA ILE A 14 -5.99 4.98 -2.87
C ILE A 14 -4.86 5.34 -3.84
N GLY A 15 -3.93 6.21 -3.42
CA GLY A 15 -2.80 6.60 -4.25
C GLY A 15 -1.91 5.42 -4.63
N ASP A 16 -1.63 4.56 -3.66
CA ASP A 16 -0.86 3.33 -3.85
C ASP A 16 -1.56 2.40 -4.86
N ALA A 17 -2.84 2.13 -4.66
CA ALA A 17 -3.61 1.25 -5.54
C ALA A 17 -3.74 1.80 -6.96
N LEU A 18 -3.84 3.13 -7.13
CA LEU A 18 -3.83 3.75 -8.45
C LEU A 18 -2.47 3.62 -9.13
N GLY A 19 -1.39 3.67 -8.36
CA GLY A 19 -0.02 3.66 -8.89
C GLY A 19 0.52 2.28 -9.20
N VAL A 20 0.08 1.24 -8.49
CA VAL A 20 0.62 -0.13 -8.64
C VAL A 20 0.66 -0.60 -10.11
N PRO A 21 -0.43 -0.49 -10.90
CA PRO A 21 -0.39 -0.99 -12.28
C PRO A 21 0.57 -0.24 -13.20
N VAL A 22 0.96 0.97 -12.86
CA VAL A 22 1.78 1.84 -13.71
C VAL A 22 3.18 2.09 -13.16
N GLU A 23 3.57 1.40 -12.08
CA GLU A 23 4.95 1.50 -11.57
C GLU A 23 5.96 1.18 -12.65
N PHE A 24 7.08 1.87 -12.59
CA PHE A 24 8.19 1.74 -13.54
C PHE A 24 7.86 2.16 -14.97
N LYS A 25 6.69 2.74 -15.22
CA LYS A 25 6.36 3.28 -16.54
C LYS A 25 6.89 4.70 -16.70
N SER A 26 7.35 5.03 -17.91
CA SER A 26 7.89 6.36 -18.20
C SER A 26 6.79 7.43 -18.17
N ARG A 27 7.22 8.67 -17.89
CA ARG A 27 6.31 9.81 -17.91
C ARG A 27 5.62 9.98 -19.26
N GLU A 28 6.33 9.73 -20.36
CA GLU A 28 5.81 9.84 -21.71
C GLU A 28 4.70 8.81 -21.98
N LYS A 29 4.90 7.57 -21.56
CA LYS A 29 3.87 6.53 -21.68
C LYS A 29 2.63 6.90 -20.90
N LEU A 30 2.79 7.46 -19.70
CA LEU A 30 1.66 7.89 -18.86
C LEU A 30 0.93 9.09 -19.45
N LYS A 31 1.62 9.97 -20.18
CA LYS A 31 0.98 11.08 -20.90
C LYS A 31 0.10 10.57 -22.04
N GLN A 32 0.53 9.53 -22.73
CA GLN A 32 -0.24 8.93 -23.81
C GLN A 32 -1.44 8.15 -23.31
N ASN A 33 -1.30 7.50 -22.16
CA ASN A 33 -2.35 6.71 -21.51
C ASN A 33 -2.44 7.09 -20.03
N PRO A 34 -3.04 8.27 -19.71
CA PRO A 34 -3.10 8.73 -18.33
C PRO A 34 -3.98 7.84 -17.46
N VAL A 35 -3.61 7.76 -16.18
CA VAL A 35 -4.41 7.02 -15.19
C VAL A 35 -5.63 7.87 -14.84
N VAL A 36 -6.82 7.34 -15.11
CA VAL A 36 -8.09 8.04 -14.84
C VAL A 36 -8.95 7.31 -13.80
N ASP A 37 -8.63 6.06 -13.48
CA ASP A 37 -9.36 5.24 -12.51
C ASP A 37 -8.47 4.08 -12.05
N MET A 38 -8.97 3.27 -11.11
CA MET A 38 -8.29 2.05 -10.70
C MET A 38 -8.13 1.11 -11.88
N MET A 39 -6.88 0.79 -12.20
CA MET A 39 -6.55 -0.19 -13.24
C MET A 39 -5.95 -1.43 -12.57
N GLY A 40 -5.69 -2.46 -13.33
CA GLY A 40 -5.10 -3.68 -12.79
C GLY A 40 -4.12 -4.32 -13.75
N PHE A 41 -3.48 -5.36 -13.27
CA PHE A 41 -2.67 -6.32 -14.01
C PHE A 41 -1.34 -5.80 -14.59
N MET A 42 -1.20 -4.65 -15.10
CA MET A 42 -0.05 -4.11 -15.81
C MET A 42 1.31 -4.47 -15.16
N SER A 43 1.99 -3.54 -14.48
CA SER A 43 3.37 -3.76 -13.98
C SER A 43 3.50 -4.94 -13.02
N TRP A 44 2.52 -5.17 -12.16
CA TRP A 44 2.58 -6.20 -11.11
C TRP A 44 1.60 -7.34 -11.31
N ASN A 45 0.76 -7.29 -12.35
CA ASN A 45 -0.27 -8.29 -12.63
C ASN A 45 -1.19 -8.55 -11.43
N GLN A 46 -1.61 -7.48 -10.77
CA GLN A 46 -2.51 -7.54 -9.61
C GLN A 46 -3.89 -7.02 -9.98
N PRO A 47 -4.97 -7.52 -9.34
CA PRO A 47 -6.33 -7.02 -9.61
C PRO A 47 -6.46 -5.51 -9.35
N PRO A 48 -7.42 -4.83 -10.02
CA PRO A 48 -7.67 -3.41 -9.75
C PRO A 48 -7.93 -3.15 -8.28
N GLY A 49 -7.41 -2.04 -7.76
CA GLY A 49 -7.58 -1.66 -6.36
C GLY A 49 -6.62 -2.32 -5.39
N THR A 50 -5.66 -3.11 -5.89
CA THR A 50 -4.63 -3.73 -5.03
C THR A 50 -3.61 -2.70 -4.61
N PHE A 51 -3.43 -2.53 -3.29
CA PHE A 51 -2.38 -1.69 -2.73
C PHE A 51 -1.11 -2.52 -2.45
N SER A 52 0.02 -1.85 -2.27
CA SER A 52 1.33 -2.48 -2.11
C SER A 52 1.90 -2.30 -0.69
N ASP A 53 3.22 -2.37 -0.59
CA ASP A 53 3.96 -2.21 0.67
C ASP A 53 3.73 -0.86 1.34
N ASP A 54 3.57 0.22 0.56
CA ASP A 54 3.32 1.55 1.12
C ASP A 54 2.12 1.56 2.07
N SER A 55 1.00 1.04 1.61
CA SER A 55 -0.22 0.97 2.42
C SER A 55 -0.09 -0.07 3.53
N SER A 56 0.48 -1.24 3.23
CA SER A 56 0.65 -2.32 4.21
C SER A 56 1.48 -1.87 5.40
N LEU A 57 2.62 -1.23 5.16
CA LEU A 57 3.48 -0.74 6.25
C LEU A 57 2.84 0.43 7.00
N ALA A 58 2.09 1.29 6.31
CA ALA A 58 1.33 2.36 6.97
C ALA A 58 0.28 1.78 7.91
N PHE A 59 -0.44 0.73 7.50
CA PHE A 59 -1.44 0.06 8.34
C PHE A 59 -0.79 -0.65 9.52
N CYS A 60 0.35 -1.31 9.32
CA CYS A 60 1.12 -1.92 10.41
C CYS A 60 1.54 -0.87 11.44
N THR A 61 2.02 0.28 10.98
CA THR A 61 2.42 1.39 11.85
C THR A 61 1.24 1.92 12.64
N ALA A 62 0.09 2.12 11.98
CA ALA A 62 -1.12 2.61 12.63
C ALA A 62 -1.60 1.65 13.73
N GLU A 63 -1.59 0.35 13.45
CA GLU A 63 -1.97 -0.67 14.44
C GLU A 63 -1.06 -0.62 15.66
N SER A 64 0.25 -0.56 15.44
CA SER A 64 1.22 -0.50 16.52
C SER A 64 1.04 0.76 17.38
N LEU A 65 0.83 1.92 16.74
CA LEU A 65 0.64 3.18 17.44
C LEU A 65 -0.65 3.22 18.27
N CYS A 66 -1.65 2.45 17.90
CA CYS A 66 -2.89 2.32 18.71
C CYS A 66 -2.62 1.72 20.10
N LYS A 67 -1.56 0.94 20.24
CA LYS A 67 -1.13 0.35 21.50
C LYS A 67 -0.13 1.22 22.27
N GLY A 68 0.31 2.33 21.68
CA GLY A 68 1.37 3.18 22.19
C GLY A 68 2.65 3.01 21.36
N TYR A 69 3.60 3.91 21.53
CA TYR A 69 4.84 3.87 20.76
C TYR A 69 5.76 2.77 21.29
N ASP A 70 6.03 1.77 20.45
CA ASP A 70 6.93 0.65 20.76
C ASP A 70 7.55 0.15 19.45
N ILE A 71 8.82 0.44 19.27
CA ILE A 71 9.56 0.05 18.06
C ILE A 71 9.63 -1.47 17.89
N GLU A 72 9.78 -2.20 18.99
CA GLU A 72 9.83 -3.67 18.92
C GLU A 72 8.52 -4.28 18.45
N ASP A 73 7.40 -3.77 18.96
CA ASP A 73 6.06 -4.19 18.52
C ASP A 73 5.87 -3.88 17.02
N MET A 74 6.26 -2.68 16.60
CA MET A 74 6.17 -2.27 15.20
C MET A 74 7.00 -3.19 14.29
N ALA A 75 8.21 -3.54 14.71
CA ALA A 75 9.08 -4.45 13.96
C ALA A 75 8.46 -5.84 13.84
N VAL A 76 7.84 -6.35 14.90
CA VAL A 76 7.15 -7.65 14.88
C VAL A 76 6.00 -7.64 13.86
N ILE A 77 5.22 -6.57 13.81
CA ILE A 77 4.11 -6.44 12.86
C ILE A 77 4.64 -6.36 11.42
N PHE A 78 5.73 -5.64 11.17
CA PHE A 78 6.36 -5.57 9.85
C PHE A 78 6.85 -6.95 9.38
N VAL A 79 7.44 -7.74 10.27
CA VAL A 79 7.87 -9.11 9.96
C VAL A 79 6.65 -9.98 9.63
N LYS A 80 5.54 -9.83 10.37
CA LYS A 80 4.29 -10.54 10.07
C LYS A 80 3.79 -10.19 8.67
N TRP A 81 3.86 -8.91 8.28
CA TRP A 81 3.49 -8.52 6.93
C TRP A 81 4.35 -9.22 5.90
N MET A 82 5.67 -9.18 6.07
CA MET A 82 6.60 -9.75 5.10
C MET A 82 6.46 -11.27 4.98
N GLN A 83 6.28 -11.98 6.09
CA GLN A 83 6.24 -13.45 6.11
C GLN A 83 4.85 -14.05 5.92
N GLU A 84 3.81 -13.38 6.41
CA GLU A 84 2.45 -13.93 6.44
C GLU A 84 1.45 -13.13 5.61
N GLY A 85 1.88 -12.00 5.01
CA GLY A 85 0.99 -11.13 4.27
C GLY A 85 0.04 -10.32 5.16
N TYR A 86 0.34 -10.16 6.45
CA TYR A 86 -0.49 -9.40 7.38
C TYR A 86 -0.63 -7.95 6.89
N TRP A 87 -1.84 -7.45 6.81
CA TRP A 87 -2.18 -6.17 6.19
C TRP A 87 -1.86 -6.08 4.69
N GLY A 88 -1.54 -7.18 4.04
CA GLY A 88 -1.44 -7.24 2.58
C GLY A 88 -2.81 -7.27 1.93
N ALA A 89 -2.94 -6.69 0.72
CA ALA A 89 -4.23 -6.56 0.03
C ALA A 89 -4.92 -7.91 -0.21
N HIS A 90 -4.13 -8.94 -0.49
CA HIS A 90 -4.64 -10.30 -0.72
C HIS A 90 -3.93 -11.30 0.20
N HIS A 91 -3.49 -10.85 1.37
CA HIS A 91 -2.67 -11.61 2.32
C HIS A 91 -1.40 -12.15 1.69
N LYS A 92 -0.86 -11.44 0.70
CA LYS A 92 0.40 -11.75 0.01
C LYS A 92 1.22 -10.49 -0.17
N VAL A 93 2.53 -10.65 -0.13
CA VAL A 93 3.48 -9.57 -0.38
C VAL A 93 4.05 -9.77 -1.78
N PHE A 94 3.88 -8.80 -2.67
CA PHE A 94 4.44 -8.86 -4.01
C PHE A 94 5.55 -7.82 -4.24
N ASP A 95 5.70 -6.88 -3.32
CA ASP A 95 6.74 -5.85 -3.36
C ASP A 95 7.19 -5.56 -1.93
N ILE A 96 8.50 -5.57 -1.68
CA ILE A 96 9.07 -5.30 -0.37
C ILE A 96 9.61 -3.86 -0.28
N GLY A 97 9.66 -3.17 -1.37
CA GLY A 97 10.11 -1.76 -1.44
C GLY A 97 11.50 -1.54 -1.94
#